data_989a8c712db63622bb51097d18297b83
#
_entry.id   989a8c712db63622bb51097d18297b83
#
_cell.length_a   1.000
_cell.length_b   1.000
_cell.length_c   1.000
_cell.angle_alpha   90.00
_cell.angle_beta   90.00
_cell.angle_gamma   90.00
#
_symmetry.space_group_name_H-M   'P 1'
#
loop_
_entity.id
_entity.type
_entity.pdbx_description
1 polymer ?
#
loop_
_entity_poly.entity_id
_entity_poly.type
_entity_poly.pdbx_seq_one_letter_code
_entity_poly.pdbx_strand_id
1 'polypeptide(L)'
;MVGAIRQGLGRDTATTFLIIDAQSEKNTDTAENKGFDGGKLISGIKRHIGVDTNGLPHMIHVTTANVTDRAGALEAFALCKDNLTNVQKVLADGGYTGEPFAAATYETLGAAVEIAKRSELHKFAVIPKRWVVERSFAWLEKCRRLWKNCERKLNSSLQMAVLAFLALLSKR
;
A
#
# COMPACT_ATOMS: atom_id res chain seq x y z
N MET A 1 -4.21 7.85 15.65
CA MET A 1 -5.33 6.88 15.52
C MET A 1 -4.84 5.43 15.36
N VAL A 2 -4.04 5.10 14.34
CA VAL A 2 -3.55 3.72 14.13
C VAL A 2 -2.86 3.15 15.38
N GLY A 3 -1.91 3.90 15.98
CA GLY A 3 -1.23 3.47 17.20
C GLY A 3 -2.18 3.19 18.37
N ALA A 4 -3.20 4.02 18.58
CA ALA A 4 -4.19 3.81 19.63
C ALA A 4 -5.02 2.53 19.41
N ILE A 5 -5.41 2.25 18.15
CA ILE A 5 -6.12 1.01 17.80
C ILE A 5 -5.21 -0.21 18.05
N ARG A 6 -3.93 -0.12 17.68
CA ARG A 6 -2.95 -1.19 17.93
C ARG A 6 -2.81 -1.48 19.43
N GLN A 7 -2.70 -0.44 20.26
CA GLN A 7 -2.67 -0.58 21.72
C GLN A 7 -3.93 -1.26 22.27
N GLY A 8 -5.11 -0.86 21.78
CA GLY A 8 -6.37 -1.52 22.12
C GLY A 8 -6.43 -3.01 21.75
N LEU A 9 -5.62 -3.42 20.75
CA LEU A 9 -5.43 -4.81 20.34
C LEU A 9 -4.28 -5.52 21.07
N GLY A 10 -3.71 -4.92 22.12
CA GLY A 10 -2.58 -5.46 22.89
C GLY A 10 -1.25 -5.48 22.10
N ARG A 11 -1.05 -4.53 21.18
CA ARG A 11 0.15 -4.42 20.35
C ARG A 11 0.85 -3.07 20.56
N ASP A 12 2.14 -3.02 20.25
CA ASP A 12 2.88 -1.76 20.24
C ASP A 12 2.28 -0.76 19.23
N THR A 13 2.41 0.52 19.50
CA THR A 13 1.93 1.61 18.64
C THR A 13 2.52 1.56 17.24
N ALA A 14 3.81 1.23 17.12
CA ALA A 14 4.52 1.07 15.87
C ALA A 14 4.53 -0.39 15.40
N THR A 15 4.53 -0.60 14.08
CA THR A 15 4.62 -1.94 13.52
C THR A 15 6.06 -2.34 13.22
N THR A 16 6.40 -3.61 13.43
CA THR A 16 7.68 -4.22 13.01
C THR A 16 7.57 -4.95 11.67
N PHE A 17 6.35 -5.14 11.17
CA PHE A 17 6.06 -5.90 9.96
C PHE A 17 5.10 -5.11 9.06
N LEU A 18 5.49 -4.88 7.82
CA LEU A 18 4.73 -4.13 6.83
C LEU A 18 4.39 -5.04 5.64
N ILE A 19 3.15 -5.02 5.20
CA ILE A 19 2.68 -5.71 3.98
C ILE A 19 2.36 -4.64 2.97
N ILE A 20 3.01 -4.67 1.81
CA ILE A 20 2.84 -3.65 0.78
C ILE A 20 2.20 -4.22 -0.47
N ASP A 21 1.44 -3.36 -1.16
CA ASP A 21 0.92 -3.64 -2.49
C ASP A 21 0.51 -2.33 -3.19
N ALA A 22 0.24 -2.40 -4.50
CA ALA A 22 -0.18 -1.26 -5.32
C ALA A 22 -1.40 -1.58 -6.18
N GLN A 23 -2.35 -0.65 -6.20
CA GLN A 23 -3.57 -0.74 -7.00
C GLN A 23 -3.66 0.42 -7.97
N SER A 24 -3.82 0.10 -9.26
CA SER A 24 -4.07 1.10 -10.31
C SER A 24 -5.56 1.38 -10.42
N GLU A 25 -5.93 2.67 -10.48
CA GLU A 25 -7.30 3.15 -10.55
C GLU A 25 -7.51 4.06 -11.75
N LYS A 26 -8.65 3.88 -12.43
CA LYS A 26 -9.02 4.75 -13.55
C LYS A 26 -9.32 6.16 -13.06
N ASN A 27 -8.86 7.16 -13.82
CA ASN A 27 -9.27 8.54 -13.63
C ASN A 27 -10.63 8.82 -14.31
N THR A 28 -11.33 9.81 -13.76
CA THR A 28 -12.34 10.57 -14.51
C THR A 28 -11.66 11.65 -15.36
N ASP A 29 -12.42 12.31 -16.23
CA ASP A 29 -11.88 13.32 -17.17
C ASP A 29 -11.32 14.57 -16.48
N THR A 30 -11.62 14.78 -15.20
CA THR A 30 -11.20 15.97 -14.43
C THR A 30 -9.76 15.91 -13.92
N ALA A 31 -9.07 14.77 -14.01
CA ALA A 31 -7.73 14.60 -13.46
C ALA A 31 -6.68 15.36 -14.28
N GLU A 32 -5.86 16.19 -13.60
CA GLU A 32 -4.73 16.92 -14.20
C GLU A 32 -3.55 15.99 -14.50
N ASN A 33 -3.31 15.03 -13.62
CA ASN A 33 -2.20 14.08 -13.73
C ASN A 33 -2.74 12.67 -13.91
N LYS A 34 -2.33 12.03 -14.98
CA LYS A 34 -2.65 10.65 -15.29
C LYS A 34 -1.46 9.96 -15.97
N GLY A 35 -1.29 8.68 -15.70
CA GLY A 35 -0.34 7.82 -16.38
C GLY A 35 -1.05 6.59 -16.93
N PHE A 36 -0.33 5.76 -17.66
CA PHE A 36 -0.86 4.52 -18.21
C PHE A 36 -0.09 3.33 -17.64
N ASP A 37 -0.81 2.45 -16.93
CA ASP A 37 -0.27 1.16 -16.48
C ASP A 37 -0.44 0.15 -17.62
N GLY A 38 0.65 -0.14 -18.33
CA GLY A 38 0.63 -1.07 -19.47
C GLY A 38 0.35 -2.52 -19.07
N GLY A 39 0.65 -2.92 -17.83
CA GLY A 39 0.39 -4.27 -17.34
C GLY A 39 -1.08 -4.53 -17.00
N LYS A 40 -1.79 -3.49 -16.53
CA LYS A 40 -3.19 -3.58 -16.15
C LYS A 40 -4.13 -2.91 -17.16
N LEU A 41 -3.59 -2.25 -18.18
CA LEU A 41 -4.31 -1.46 -19.20
C LEU A 41 -5.21 -0.37 -18.57
N ILE A 42 -4.70 0.30 -17.53
CA ILE A 42 -5.41 1.34 -16.79
C ILE A 42 -4.75 2.69 -17.02
N SER A 43 -5.53 3.66 -17.49
CA SER A 43 -5.15 5.08 -17.53
C SER A 43 -5.64 5.76 -16.26
N GLY A 44 -4.73 6.25 -15.42
CA GLY A 44 -5.12 6.84 -14.16
C GLY A 44 -3.99 7.08 -13.17
N ILE A 45 -4.29 6.76 -11.93
CA ILE A 45 -3.37 6.84 -10.78
C ILE A 45 -3.05 5.46 -10.24
N LYS A 46 -2.05 5.38 -9.39
CA LYS A 46 -1.71 4.18 -8.62
C LYS A 46 -1.64 4.52 -7.14
N ARG A 47 -2.32 3.73 -6.31
CA ARG A 47 -2.29 3.82 -4.86
C ARG A 47 -1.32 2.79 -4.34
N HIS A 48 -0.32 3.22 -3.59
CA HIS A 48 0.64 2.36 -2.89
C HIS A 48 0.27 2.38 -1.41
N ILE A 49 0.02 1.23 -0.82
CA ILE A 49 -0.30 1.12 0.60
C ILE A 49 0.60 0.14 1.31
N GLY A 50 0.87 0.42 2.58
CA GLY A 50 1.57 -0.47 3.49
C GLY A 50 0.74 -0.62 4.76
N VAL A 51 0.40 -1.86 5.11
CA VAL A 51 -0.44 -2.19 6.26
C VAL A 51 0.28 -3.15 7.19
N ASP A 52 -0.13 -3.18 8.45
CA ASP A 52 0.31 -4.20 9.39
C ASP A 52 -0.49 -5.52 9.24
N THR A 53 -0.21 -6.48 10.09
CA THR A 53 -0.90 -7.79 10.10
C THR A 53 -2.39 -7.73 10.45
N ASN A 54 -2.89 -6.60 10.93
CA ASN A 54 -4.31 -6.35 11.19
C ASN A 54 -5.00 -5.58 10.04
N GLY A 55 -4.22 -5.15 9.02
CA GLY A 55 -4.69 -4.33 7.91
C GLY A 55 -4.79 -2.85 8.26
N LEU A 56 -4.11 -2.41 9.32
CA LEU A 56 -4.06 -1.00 9.69
C LEU A 56 -3.01 -0.28 8.81
N PRO A 57 -3.35 0.85 8.17
CA PRO A 57 -2.44 1.54 7.27
C PRO A 57 -1.37 2.32 8.03
N HIS A 58 -0.12 2.08 7.67
CA HIS A 58 1.06 2.81 8.15
C HIS A 58 1.69 3.69 7.06
N MET A 59 1.39 3.37 5.81
CA MET A 59 1.90 4.06 4.64
C MET A 59 0.81 4.14 3.57
N ILE A 60 0.62 5.33 3.00
CA ILE A 60 -0.25 5.56 1.85
C ILE A 60 0.47 6.57 0.95
N HIS A 61 0.58 6.27 -0.34
CA HIS A 61 1.12 7.17 -1.35
C HIS A 61 0.34 7.02 -2.65
N VAL A 62 0.28 8.09 -3.45
CA VAL A 62 -0.44 8.11 -4.73
C VAL A 62 0.47 8.67 -5.80
N THR A 63 0.65 7.91 -6.88
CA THR A 63 1.40 8.29 -8.07
C THR A 63 0.52 8.27 -9.32
N THR A 64 1.05 8.70 -10.45
CA THR A 64 0.44 8.37 -11.76
C THR A 64 0.63 6.88 -12.07
N ALA A 65 -0.28 6.28 -12.82
CA ALA A 65 -0.33 4.83 -13.02
C ALA A 65 0.88 4.25 -13.78
N ASN A 66 1.65 5.07 -14.51
CA ASN A 66 2.89 4.66 -15.19
C ASN A 66 4.09 4.44 -14.26
N VAL A 67 4.02 4.93 -13.01
CA VAL A 67 5.06 4.67 -12.03
C VAL A 67 5.01 3.19 -11.65
N THR A 68 6.17 2.51 -11.64
CA THR A 68 6.23 1.10 -11.29
C THR A 68 5.90 0.88 -9.82
N ASP A 69 5.39 -0.31 -9.48
CA ASP A 69 5.04 -0.64 -8.10
C ASP A 69 6.24 -0.51 -7.16
N ARG A 70 7.45 -0.89 -7.63
CA ARG A 70 8.71 -0.74 -6.88
C ARG A 70 9.09 0.73 -6.65
N ALA A 71 9.07 1.55 -7.71
CA ALA A 71 9.44 2.97 -7.59
C ALA A 71 8.49 3.70 -6.65
N GLY A 72 7.16 3.51 -6.81
CA GLY A 72 6.18 4.14 -5.94
C GLY A 72 6.23 3.65 -4.49
N ALA A 73 6.63 2.39 -4.25
CA ALA A 73 6.86 1.91 -2.90
C ALA A 73 8.08 2.57 -2.25
N LEU A 74 9.19 2.75 -2.98
CA LEU A 74 10.38 3.43 -2.46
C LEU A 74 10.11 4.91 -2.18
N GLU A 75 9.37 5.60 -3.05
CA GLU A 75 8.90 6.96 -2.80
C GLU A 75 8.04 7.02 -1.52
N ALA A 76 7.12 6.08 -1.37
CA ALA A 76 6.26 5.98 -0.20
C ALA A 76 7.06 5.73 1.09
N PHE A 77 8.09 4.88 1.05
CA PHE A 77 8.97 4.64 2.20
C PHE A 77 9.70 5.91 2.61
N ALA A 78 10.25 6.65 1.65
CA ALA A 78 10.94 7.90 1.92
C ALA A 78 10.01 8.95 2.56
N LEU A 79 8.79 9.11 2.01
CA LEU A 79 7.80 10.07 2.50
C LEU A 79 7.20 9.69 3.88
N CYS A 80 7.09 8.41 4.17
CA CYS A 80 6.47 7.90 5.40
C CYS A 80 7.49 7.38 6.42
N LYS A 81 8.78 7.64 6.23
CA LYS A 81 9.89 7.09 7.02
C LYS A 81 9.66 7.20 8.52
N ASP A 82 9.20 8.36 9.00
CA ASP A 82 8.95 8.61 10.42
C ASP A 82 7.89 7.68 11.03
N ASN A 83 6.93 7.22 10.24
CA ASN A 83 5.91 6.26 10.67
C ASN A 83 6.38 4.80 10.60
N LEU A 84 7.52 4.55 9.94
CA LEU A 84 8.02 3.21 9.62
C LEU A 84 9.33 2.87 10.36
N THR A 85 9.72 3.66 11.35
CA THR A 85 11.01 3.55 12.06
C THR A 85 11.26 2.19 12.71
N ASN A 86 10.20 1.47 13.10
CA ASN A 86 10.31 0.18 13.77
C ASN A 86 10.13 -1.01 12.81
N VAL A 87 9.91 -0.74 11.51
CA VAL A 87 9.71 -1.81 10.51
C VAL A 87 11.02 -2.56 10.30
N GLN A 88 11.00 -3.86 10.55
CA GLN A 88 12.14 -4.77 10.37
C GLN A 88 11.97 -5.65 9.13
N LYS A 89 10.73 -5.89 8.71
CA LYS A 89 10.41 -6.75 7.58
C LYS A 89 9.28 -6.17 6.74
N VAL A 90 9.49 -6.19 5.41
CA VAL A 90 8.50 -5.81 4.40
C VAL A 90 8.11 -7.05 3.60
N LEU A 91 6.83 -7.43 3.62
CA LEU A 91 6.27 -8.49 2.79
C LEU A 91 5.67 -7.87 1.52
N ALA A 92 6.07 -8.37 0.36
CA ALA A 92 5.59 -7.93 -0.93
C ALA A 92 5.33 -9.12 -1.87
N ASP A 93 4.65 -8.89 -2.98
CA ASP A 93 4.43 -9.92 -4.00
C ASP A 93 5.62 -10.06 -4.98
N GLY A 94 5.49 -10.99 -5.94
CA GLY A 94 6.51 -11.24 -6.95
C GLY A 94 6.86 -10.04 -7.84
N GLY A 95 5.98 -9.04 -7.95
CA GLY A 95 6.22 -7.80 -8.68
C GLY A 95 7.34 -6.93 -8.08
N TYR A 96 7.64 -7.14 -6.80
CA TYR A 96 8.69 -6.43 -6.06
C TYR A 96 10.02 -7.18 -5.99
N THR A 97 10.15 -8.30 -6.70
CA THR A 97 11.39 -9.10 -6.72
C THR A 97 12.55 -8.31 -7.33
N GLY A 98 13.72 -8.41 -6.74
CA GLY A 98 14.97 -7.88 -7.28
C GLY A 98 15.86 -7.26 -6.22
N GLU A 99 17.18 -7.51 -6.35
CA GLU A 99 18.20 -6.98 -5.43
C GLU A 99 18.17 -5.44 -5.31
N PRO A 100 17.96 -4.65 -6.39
CA PRO A 100 17.93 -3.20 -6.28
C PRO A 100 16.80 -2.70 -5.37
N PHE A 101 15.62 -3.34 -5.40
CA PHE A 101 14.51 -2.98 -4.52
C PHE A 101 14.79 -3.36 -3.07
N ALA A 102 15.36 -4.55 -2.83
CA ALA A 102 15.71 -5.02 -1.50
C ALA A 102 16.78 -4.12 -0.86
N ALA A 103 17.84 -3.78 -1.61
CA ALA A 103 18.91 -2.90 -1.14
C ALA A 103 18.40 -1.49 -0.81
N ALA A 104 17.61 -0.87 -1.70
CA ALA A 104 17.03 0.47 -1.48
C ALA A 104 16.05 0.48 -0.28
N THR A 105 15.28 -0.60 -0.09
CA THR A 105 14.40 -0.75 1.08
C THR A 105 15.21 -0.83 2.37
N TYR A 106 16.29 -1.61 2.37
CA TYR A 106 17.18 -1.71 3.51
C TYR A 106 17.87 -0.37 3.84
N GLU A 107 18.35 0.34 2.82
CA GLU A 107 18.97 1.67 2.99
C GLU A 107 17.98 2.69 3.59
N THR A 108 16.71 2.66 3.15
CA THR A 108 15.69 3.62 3.57
C THR A 108 15.12 3.33 4.95
N LEU A 109 14.80 2.05 5.23
CA LEU A 109 14.06 1.62 6.41
C LEU A 109 14.87 0.73 7.37
N GLY A 110 16.02 0.19 6.97
CA GLY A 110 16.73 -0.88 7.70
C GLY A 110 15.98 -2.23 7.68
N ALA A 111 14.99 -2.39 6.80
CA ALA A 111 14.09 -3.53 6.78
C ALA A 111 14.44 -4.53 5.67
N ALA A 112 14.33 -5.83 5.99
CA ALA A 112 14.48 -6.90 5.00
C ALA A 112 13.20 -7.08 4.18
N VAL A 113 13.34 -7.31 2.86
CA VAL A 113 12.23 -7.63 1.97
C VAL A 113 12.02 -9.14 1.91
N GLU A 114 10.79 -9.58 2.13
CA GLU A 114 10.33 -10.95 1.93
C GLU A 114 9.34 -10.99 0.79
N ILE A 115 9.62 -11.83 -0.23
CA ILE A 115 8.70 -12.00 -1.36
C ILE A 115 7.78 -13.17 -1.08
N ALA A 116 6.47 -12.92 -1.11
CA ALA A 116 5.45 -13.95 -0.99
C ALA A 116 5.52 -14.88 -2.22
N LYS A 117 6.02 -16.09 -2.03
CA LYS A 117 6.05 -17.11 -3.08
C LYS A 117 4.63 -17.55 -3.39
N ARG A 118 4.23 -17.57 -4.66
CA ARG A 118 3.07 -18.36 -5.11
C ARG A 118 3.40 -19.81 -4.81
N SER A 119 2.60 -20.48 -4.00
CA SER A 119 2.76 -21.93 -3.80
C SER A 119 2.66 -22.63 -5.15
N GLU A 120 3.55 -23.58 -5.36
CA GLU A 120 3.54 -24.45 -6.53
C GLU A 120 2.14 -25.05 -6.70
N LEU A 121 1.70 -25.18 -7.94
CA LEU A 121 0.35 -25.43 -8.47
C LEU A 121 -0.49 -26.57 -7.84
N HIS A 122 -0.03 -27.27 -6.80
CA HIS A 122 -0.69 -28.45 -6.25
C HIS A 122 -0.84 -28.48 -4.71
N LYS A 123 -0.48 -27.41 -4.00
CA LYS A 123 -0.74 -27.33 -2.55
C LYS A 123 -1.39 -25.98 -2.24
N PHE A 124 -2.61 -26.01 -1.74
CA PHE A 124 -3.25 -24.86 -1.13
C PHE A 124 -2.43 -24.46 0.11
N ALA A 125 -1.44 -23.62 -0.09
CA ALA A 125 -0.76 -22.95 0.99
C ALA A 125 -1.37 -21.55 1.10
N VAL A 126 -2.01 -21.27 2.21
CA VAL A 126 -2.41 -19.91 2.56
C VAL A 126 -1.13 -19.09 2.55
N ILE A 127 -0.96 -18.19 1.55
CA ILE A 127 0.14 -17.24 1.53
C ILE A 127 -0.03 -16.40 2.79
N PRO A 128 0.83 -16.55 3.80
CA PRO A 128 0.56 -15.95 5.09
C PRO A 128 0.54 -14.43 4.92
N LYS A 129 -0.62 -13.84 5.20
CA LYS A 129 -0.81 -12.40 5.40
C LYS A 129 -0.91 -11.50 4.15
N ARG A 130 -0.63 -11.94 2.91
CA ARG A 130 -0.79 -11.09 1.71
C ARG A 130 -2.25 -10.63 1.52
N TRP A 131 -3.23 -11.51 1.74
CA TRP A 131 -4.65 -11.17 1.65
C TRP A 131 -5.06 -9.97 2.51
N VAL A 132 -4.23 -9.61 3.52
CA VAL A 132 -4.53 -8.49 4.42
C VAL A 132 -4.45 -7.16 3.69
N VAL A 133 -3.45 -6.95 2.83
CA VAL A 133 -3.34 -5.72 2.04
C VAL A 133 -4.39 -5.68 0.94
N GLU A 134 -4.69 -6.81 0.29
CA GLU A 134 -5.77 -6.92 -0.68
C GLU A 134 -7.14 -6.57 -0.06
N ARG A 135 -7.40 -7.06 1.16
CA ARG A 135 -8.58 -6.67 1.95
C ARG A 135 -8.64 -5.17 2.24
N SER A 136 -7.50 -4.55 2.46
CA SER A 136 -7.44 -3.10 2.73
C SER A 136 -7.80 -2.29 1.48
N PHE A 137 -7.41 -2.72 0.29
CA PHE A 137 -7.91 -2.14 -0.96
C PHE A 137 -9.42 -2.35 -1.13
N ALA A 138 -9.93 -3.56 -0.88
CA ALA A 138 -11.36 -3.85 -0.93
C ALA A 138 -12.19 -2.97 0.03
N TRP A 139 -11.61 -2.55 1.15
CA TRP A 139 -12.26 -1.56 2.02
C TRP A 139 -12.30 -0.17 1.40
N LEU A 140 -11.25 0.27 0.70
CA LEU A 140 -11.23 1.54 -0.01
C LEU A 140 -12.26 1.56 -1.16
N GLU A 141 -12.42 0.46 -1.89
CA GLU A 141 -13.38 0.34 -2.97
C GLU A 141 -14.85 0.48 -2.50
N LYS A 142 -15.16 0.13 -1.24
CA LYS A 142 -16.48 0.38 -0.65
C LYS A 142 -16.77 1.87 -0.46
N CYS A 143 -15.74 2.71 -0.49
CA CYS A 143 -15.91 4.16 -0.46
C CYS A 143 -16.25 4.64 -1.87
N ARG A 144 -17.53 4.99 -2.11
CA ARG A 144 -18.07 5.38 -3.42
C ARG A 144 -17.17 6.35 -4.21
N ARG A 145 -16.46 7.24 -3.53
CA ARG A 145 -15.58 8.24 -4.15
C ARG A 145 -14.20 7.69 -4.57
N LEU A 146 -13.86 6.46 -4.15
CA LEU A 146 -12.56 5.87 -4.41
C LEU A 146 -12.57 4.75 -5.46
N TRP A 147 -13.74 4.31 -5.94
CA TRP A 147 -13.82 3.27 -6.97
C TRP A 147 -13.27 3.72 -8.35
N LYS A 148 -13.21 5.04 -8.55
CA LYS A 148 -12.47 5.75 -9.60
C LYS A 148 -11.84 6.97 -8.97
N ASN A 149 -10.72 7.42 -9.52
CA ASN A 149 -10.14 8.67 -9.09
C ASN A 149 -10.89 9.85 -9.72
N CYS A 150 -11.60 10.61 -8.90
CA CYS A 150 -12.34 11.82 -9.31
C CYS A 150 -11.58 13.10 -8.95
N GLU A 151 -10.40 12.99 -8.37
CA GLU A 151 -9.64 14.13 -7.89
C GLU A 151 -8.74 14.69 -8.99
N ARG A 152 -8.61 16.02 -9.04
CA ARG A 152 -7.77 16.71 -10.02
C ARG A 152 -6.28 16.48 -9.76
N LYS A 153 -5.86 16.59 -8.50
CA LYS A 153 -4.45 16.52 -8.07
C LYS A 153 -4.16 15.22 -7.32
N LEU A 154 -2.94 14.70 -7.46
CA LEU A 154 -2.50 13.50 -6.75
C LEU A 154 -2.59 13.65 -5.23
N ASN A 155 -2.24 14.84 -4.71
CA ASN A 155 -2.36 15.09 -3.28
C ASN A 155 -3.81 15.02 -2.79
N SER A 156 -4.79 15.51 -3.57
CA SER A 156 -6.21 15.36 -3.22
C SER A 156 -6.64 13.89 -3.22
N SER A 157 -6.14 13.11 -4.18
CA SER A 157 -6.38 11.65 -4.23
C SER A 157 -5.80 10.94 -3.01
N LEU A 158 -4.59 11.34 -2.57
CA LEU A 158 -3.98 10.84 -1.35
C LEU A 158 -4.83 11.18 -0.12
N GLN A 159 -5.25 12.43 0.03
CA GLN A 159 -6.06 12.86 1.17
C GLN A 159 -7.42 12.14 1.22
N MET A 160 -8.03 11.86 0.07
CA MET A 160 -9.28 11.08 0.00
C MET A 160 -9.08 9.63 0.45
N ALA A 161 -7.94 8.99 0.11
CA ALA A 161 -7.62 7.65 0.60
C ALA A 161 -7.38 7.65 2.13
N VAL A 162 -6.68 8.66 2.65
CA VAL A 162 -6.47 8.84 4.10
C VAL A 162 -7.79 9.03 4.82
N LEU A 163 -8.68 9.90 4.33
CA LEU A 163 -10.01 10.14 4.92
C LEU A 163 -10.86 8.86 4.93
N ALA A 164 -10.80 8.06 3.86
CA ALA A 164 -11.51 6.80 3.80
C ALA A 164 -11.03 5.82 4.88
N PHE A 165 -9.71 5.68 5.07
CA PHE A 165 -9.18 4.88 6.17
C PHE A 165 -9.57 5.43 7.54
N LEU A 166 -9.50 6.75 7.75
CA LEU A 166 -9.95 7.37 9.00
C LEU A 166 -11.41 7.04 9.30
N ALA A 167 -12.30 7.17 8.30
CA ALA A 167 -13.72 6.84 8.45
C ALA A 167 -13.97 5.34 8.72
N LEU A 168 -13.14 4.45 8.16
CA LEU A 168 -13.21 3.02 8.43
C LEU A 168 -12.72 2.67 9.85
N LEU A 169 -11.64 3.32 10.27
CA LEU A 169 -11.02 3.08 11.59
C LEU A 169 -11.84 3.68 12.74
N SER A 170 -12.59 4.78 12.51
CA SER A 170 -13.46 5.39 13.51
C SER A 170 -14.69 4.53 13.88
N LYS A 171 -14.99 3.50 13.09
CA LYS A 171 -16.09 2.55 13.34
C LYS A 171 -15.65 1.29 14.08
N ARG A 172 -14.38 1.19 14.39
CA ARG A 172 -13.77 0.07 15.13
C ARG A 172 -13.52 0.44 16.58
#